data_edafdc91097ce8bec8e315d746033674
#
_entry.id   edafdc91097ce8bec8e315d746033674
#
_cell.length_a   1.000
_cell.length_b   1.000
_cell.length_c   1.000
_cell.angle_alpha   90.00
_cell.angle_beta   90.00
_cell.angle_gamma   90.00
#
_symmetry.space_group_name_H-M   'P 1'
#
loop_
_entity.id
_entity.type
_entity.pdbx_description
1 polymer ?
#
loop_
_entity_poly.entity_id
_entity_poly.type
_entity_poly.pdbx_seq_one_letter_code
_entity_poly.pdbx_strand_id
1 'polypeptide(L)'
;MDLPARRGPLGLDVLPELREVELAATAELADQSLREARVRERFGVLILAIRRADGTSVVNPSPESLLRPGDRLRVFGLPAQLAAFEAATGRGVTDSV
;
A
#
# COMPACT_ATOMS: atom_id res chain seq x y z
N MET A 1 21.28 -13.48 22.57
CA MET A 1 21.39 -12.95 22.26
C MET A 1 20.76 -12.33 21.65
N ASP A 2 20.61 -11.70 21.53
CA ASP A 2 20.06 -11.22 21.03
C ASP A 2 19.93 -10.79 20.07
N LEU A 3 19.60 -10.41 19.59
CA LEU A 3 19.38 -10.00 18.56
C LEU A 3 19.66 -8.68 18.33
N PRO A 4 20.76 -8.24 18.58
CA PRO A 4 21.15 -6.91 18.34
C PRO A 4 21.08 -6.53 16.91
N ALA A 5 21.07 -7.48 16.12
CA ALA A 5 21.05 -7.19 14.72
C ALA A 5 19.88 -6.39 14.29
N ARG A 6 18.86 -6.40 15.03
CA ARG A 6 17.76 -5.68 14.64
C ARG A 6 17.88 -4.25 14.80
N ARG A 7 18.85 -3.79 15.51
CA ARG A 7 18.97 -2.44 15.75
C ARG A 7 20.01 -1.85 15.03
N GLY A 8 20.41 -2.25 14.03
CA GLY A 8 21.53 -1.73 13.34
C GLY A 8 21.41 -0.30 12.97
N PRO A 9 22.49 0.27 12.52
CA PRO A 9 22.49 1.66 12.15
C PRO A 9 21.64 1.99 10.97
N LEU A 10 21.13 1.01 10.30
CA LEU A 10 20.29 1.29 9.17
C LEU A 10 18.85 1.43 9.55
N GLY A 11 18.55 1.56 10.81
CA GLY A 11 17.16 1.70 11.17
C GLY A 11 16.42 0.42 11.11
N LEU A 12 17.08 -0.66 11.36
CA LEU A 12 16.42 -1.93 11.27
C LEU A 12 15.46 -2.17 12.40
N ASP A 13 15.36 -1.25 13.34
CA ASP A 13 14.35 -1.36 14.34
C ASP A 13 13.03 -0.83 13.84
N VAL A 14 12.95 -0.29 12.65
CA VAL A 14 11.70 0.15 12.09
C VAL A 14 11.05 -1.07 11.45
N LEU A 15 9.85 -1.39 11.89
CA LEU A 15 9.16 -2.56 11.40
C LEU A 15 8.12 -2.21 10.35
N PRO A 16 7.85 -3.11 9.44
CA PRO A 16 6.79 -2.88 8.48
C PRO A 16 5.43 -2.89 9.18
N GLU A 17 4.47 -2.25 8.57
CA GLU A 17 3.14 -2.19 9.14
C GLU A 17 2.10 -2.28 8.05
N LEU A 18 0.89 -2.52 8.47
CA LEU A 18 -0.24 -2.65 7.57
C LEU A 18 -1.03 -1.35 7.62
N ARG A 19 -1.39 -0.83 6.47
CA ARG A 19 -2.17 0.39 6.41
C ARG A 19 -3.28 0.26 5.40
N GLU A 20 -4.33 1.01 5.61
CA GLU A 20 -5.41 1.06 4.64
C GLU A 20 -5.33 2.40 3.93
N VAL A 21 -5.38 2.39 2.61
CA VAL A 21 -5.25 3.59 1.81
C VAL A 21 -6.40 3.62 0.81
N GLU A 22 -7.07 4.73 0.70
CA GLU A 22 -8.16 4.86 -0.25
C GLU A 22 -7.64 5.47 -1.55
N LEU A 23 -8.01 4.91 -2.68
CA LEU A 23 -7.54 5.38 -3.97
C LEU A 23 -8.41 6.53 -4.44
N ALA A 24 -7.82 7.71 -4.56
CA ALA A 24 -8.56 8.87 -5.00
C ALA A 24 -8.79 8.84 -6.50
N ALA A 25 -9.86 9.45 -6.95
CA ALA A 25 -10.18 9.46 -8.36
C ALA A 25 -9.11 10.15 -9.19
N THR A 26 -8.40 11.09 -8.59
CA THR A 26 -7.38 11.82 -9.31
C THR A 26 -6.00 11.19 -9.19
N ALA A 27 -5.90 10.06 -8.52
CA ALA A 27 -4.59 9.43 -8.34
C ALA A 27 -4.06 8.92 -9.67
N GLU A 28 -2.76 9.02 -9.84
CA GLU A 28 -2.18 8.56 -11.09
C GLU A 28 -2.33 7.06 -11.26
N LEU A 29 -2.50 6.32 -10.18
CA LEU A 29 -2.63 4.87 -10.28
C LEU A 29 -4.06 4.42 -10.58
N ALA A 30 -5.01 5.35 -10.59
CA ALA A 30 -6.39 4.97 -10.83
C ALA A 30 -6.57 4.38 -12.21
N ASP A 31 -7.36 3.33 -12.29
CA ASP A 31 -7.67 2.65 -13.55
C ASP A 31 -6.48 1.91 -14.17
N GLN A 32 -5.45 1.67 -13.41
CA GLN A 32 -4.35 0.86 -13.87
C GLN A 32 -4.41 -0.50 -13.19
N SER A 33 -3.86 -1.53 -13.83
CA SER A 33 -3.72 -2.80 -13.16
C SER A 33 -2.53 -2.71 -12.21
N LEU A 34 -2.41 -3.67 -11.31
CA LEU A 34 -1.27 -3.69 -10.42
C LEU A 34 0.03 -3.80 -11.20
N ARG A 35 0.01 -4.55 -12.30
CA ARG A 35 1.19 -4.68 -13.12
C ARG A 35 1.59 -3.35 -13.74
N GLU A 36 0.62 -2.63 -14.28
CA GLU A 36 0.91 -1.34 -14.90
C GLU A 36 1.37 -0.33 -13.89
N ALA A 37 0.82 -0.38 -12.69
CA ALA A 37 1.17 0.59 -11.66
C ALA A 37 2.53 0.32 -11.07
N ARG A 38 3.05 -0.89 -11.21
CA ARG A 38 4.38 -1.26 -10.73
C ARG A 38 4.57 -0.90 -9.27
N VAL A 39 3.59 -1.29 -8.47
CA VAL A 39 3.55 -0.87 -7.07
C VAL A 39 4.76 -1.37 -6.28
N ARG A 40 5.14 -2.63 -6.49
CA ARG A 40 6.27 -3.16 -5.76
C ARG A 40 7.58 -2.52 -6.19
N GLU A 41 7.74 -2.31 -7.49
CA GLU A 41 8.98 -1.73 -7.99
C GLU A 41 9.10 -0.27 -7.63
N ARG A 42 8.00 0.46 -7.66
CA ARG A 42 8.09 1.90 -7.43
C ARG A 42 8.06 2.27 -5.97
N PHE A 43 7.30 1.54 -5.17
CA PHE A 43 7.10 1.94 -3.78
C PHE A 43 7.60 0.91 -2.77
N GLY A 44 7.83 -0.31 -3.21
CA GLY A 44 8.31 -1.32 -2.29
C GLY A 44 7.25 -1.87 -1.35
N VAL A 45 5.97 -1.62 -1.64
CA VAL A 45 4.90 -2.08 -0.77
C VAL A 45 4.15 -3.24 -1.41
N LEU A 46 3.42 -3.99 -0.60
CA LEU A 46 2.60 -5.08 -1.08
C LEU A 46 1.14 -4.74 -0.86
N ILE A 47 0.32 -4.96 -1.87
CA ILE A 47 -1.12 -4.77 -1.71
C ILE A 47 -1.70 -6.15 -1.39
N LEU A 48 -2.17 -6.31 -0.18
CA LEU A 48 -2.66 -7.59 0.28
C LEU A 48 -4.12 -7.82 -0.05
N ALA A 49 -4.89 -6.76 -0.17
CA ALA A 49 -6.32 -6.89 -0.47
C ALA A 49 -6.85 -5.58 -1.01
N ILE A 50 -7.90 -5.67 -1.78
CA ILE A 50 -8.59 -4.50 -2.31
C ILE A 50 -10.04 -4.65 -1.94
N ARG A 51 -10.60 -3.64 -1.25
CA ARG A 51 -12.01 -3.62 -0.97
C ARG A 51 -12.66 -2.64 -1.92
N ARG A 52 -13.55 -3.14 -2.75
CA ARG A 52 -14.19 -2.32 -3.76
C ARG A 52 -15.27 -1.45 -3.14
N ALA A 53 -15.66 -0.42 -3.86
CA ALA A 53 -16.70 0.47 -3.40
C ALA A 53 -18.03 -0.25 -3.18
N ASP A 54 -18.29 -1.34 -3.92
CA ASP A 54 -19.53 -2.08 -3.75
C ASP A 54 -19.45 -3.07 -2.60
N GLY A 55 -18.37 -3.07 -1.85
CA GLY A 55 -18.24 -3.95 -0.68
C GLY A 55 -17.54 -5.26 -0.94
N THR A 56 -17.29 -5.62 -2.19
CA THR A 56 -16.60 -6.88 -2.44
C THR A 56 -15.12 -6.71 -2.16
N SER A 57 -14.46 -7.80 -1.86
CA SER A 57 -13.02 -7.77 -1.55
C SER A 57 -12.28 -8.75 -2.42
N VAL A 58 -11.07 -8.36 -2.80
CA VAL A 58 -10.17 -9.23 -3.55
C VAL A 58 -8.95 -9.42 -2.69
N VAL A 59 -8.69 -10.65 -2.28
CA VAL A 59 -7.56 -10.96 -1.41
C VAL A 59 -6.44 -11.50 -2.29
N ASN A 60 -5.22 -11.07 -2.03
CA ASN A 60 -4.09 -11.44 -2.86
C ASN A 60 -4.36 -11.13 -4.32
N PRO A 61 -4.59 -9.88 -4.65
CA PRO A 61 -4.99 -9.54 -6.03
C PRO A 61 -3.90 -9.93 -7.02
N SER A 62 -4.34 -10.38 -8.18
CA SER A 62 -3.39 -10.75 -9.22
C SER A 62 -2.83 -9.50 -9.90
N PRO A 63 -1.75 -9.65 -10.64
CA PRO A 63 -1.17 -8.48 -11.32
C PRO A 63 -2.13 -7.81 -12.29
N GLU A 64 -3.13 -8.53 -12.78
CA GLU A 64 -4.09 -7.96 -13.69
C GLU A 64 -5.24 -7.26 -12.99
N SER A 65 -5.30 -7.33 -11.68
CA SER A 65 -6.38 -6.66 -10.95
C SER A 65 -6.30 -5.16 -11.15
N LEU A 66 -7.43 -4.54 -11.42
CA LEU A 66 -7.46 -3.10 -11.65
C LEU A 66 -7.63 -2.35 -10.35
N LEU A 67 -7.00 -1.21 -10.28
CA LEU A 67 -7.18 -0.28 -9.17
C LEU A 67 -8.21 0.73 -9.61
N ARG A 68 -9.29 0.86 -8.87
CA ARG A 68 -10.39 1.75 -9.25
C ARG A 68 -10.58 2.83 -8.20
N PRO A 69 -11.01 4.00 -8.63
CA PRO A 69 -11.29 5.06 -7.66
C PRO A 69 -12.26 4.58 -6.60
N GLY A 70 -11.98 4.93 -5.36
CA GLY A 70 -12.83 4.51 -4.26
C GLY A 70 -12.43 3.20 -3.63
N ASP A 71 -11.51 2.48 -4.26
CA ASP A 71 -11.03 1.23 -3.66
C ASP A 71 -10.27 1.53 -2.39
N ARG A 72 -10.38 0.66 -1.43
CA ARG A 72 -9.58 0.73 -0.22
C ARG A 72 -8.56 -0.38 -0.29
N LEU A 73 -7.30 0.00 -0.22
CA LEU A 73 -6.20 -0.93 -0.42
C LEU A 73 -5.56 -1.24 0.92
N ARG A 74 -5.42 -2.53 1.22
CA ARG A 74 -4.75 -2.96 2.43
C ARG A 74 -3.31 -3.18 2.05
N VAL A 75 -2.40 -2.36 2.56
CA VAL A 75 -1.04 -2.27 2.06
C VAL A 75 -0.05 -2.52 3.17
N PHE A 76 0.98 -3.28 2.88
CA PHE A 76 1.99 -3.64 3.86
C PHE A 76 3.35 -3.12 3.40
N GLY A 77 4.09 -2.48 4.29
CA GLY A 77 5.41 -1.97 3.96
C GLY A 77 6.00 -1.16 5.09
N LEU A 78 7.15 -0.59 4.86
CA LEU A 78 7.78 0.26 5.85
C LEU A 78 7.10 1.63 5.86
N PRO A 79 7.11 2.32 6.99
CA PRO A 79 6.40 3.60 7.09
C PRO A 79 6.75 4.60 5.99
N ALA A 80 8.02 4.72 5.63
CA ALA A 80 8.39 5.66 4.59
C ALA A 80 7.88 5.24 3.23
N GLN A 81 7.83 3.93 2.97
CA GLN A 81 7.30 3.42 1.72
C GLN A 81 5.79 3.65 1.65
N LEU A 82 5.13 3.44 2.77
CA LEU A 82 3.69 3.64 2.83
C LEU A 82 3.34 5.11 2.64
N ALA A 83 4.15 6.00 3.20
CA ALA A 83 3.89 7.42 3.03
C ALA A 83 4.02 7.83 1.57
N ALA A 84 5.02 7.30 0.87
CA ALA A 84 5.19 7.62 -0.53
C ALA A 84 4.03 7.06 -1.35
N PHE A 85 3.57 5.87 -1.00
CA PHE A 85 2.47 5.25 -1.71
C PHE A 85 1.19 6.05 -1.48
N GLU A 86 0.95 6.50 -0.25
CA GLU A 86 -0.23 7.30 0.03
C GLU A 86 -0.21 8.59 -0.76
N ALA A 87 0.94 9.20 -0.92
CA ALA A 87 1.01 10.42 -1.70
C ALA A 87 0.65 10.19 -3.15
N ALA A 88 0.90 9.01 -3.67
CA ALA A 88 0.59 8.70 -5.06
C ALA A 88 -0.84 8.22 -5.24
N THR A 89 -1.51 7.76 -4.18
CA THR A 89 -2.84 7.19 -4.32
C THR A 89 -3.95 8.07 -3.80
N GLY A 90 -3.60 9.05 -2.97
CA GLY A 90 -4.64 9.90 -2.45
C GLY A 90 -4.45 10.12 -1.00
N ARG A 91 -4.98 9.30 -0.16
CA ARG A 91 -4.81 9.53 1.24
C ARG A 91 -5.02 8.28 2.04
N GLY A 92 -4.44 8.25 3.19
CA GLY A 92 -4.61 7.15 4.10
C GLY A 92 -5.91 7.28 4.85
N VAL A 93 -6.63 6.22 4.89
CA VAL A 93 -7.90 6.22 5.57
C VAL A 93 -7.71 6.33 7.07
N THR A 94 -6.66 5.74 7.57
CA THR A 94 -6.48 5.71 8.99
C THR A 94 -6.04 7.02 9.57
N ASP A 95 -5.72 7.98 8.77
CA ASP A 95 -5.31 9.19 9.27
C ASP A 95 -6.35 10.12 9.50
N SER A 96 -7.48 9.83 9.22
CA SER A 96 -8.47 10.75 9.25
C SER A 96 -8.85 11.06 10.58
N VAL A 97 -8.31 11.34 11.43
CA VAL A 97 -8.78 11.58 12.66
C VAL A 97 -8.99 12.83 12.95
#